data_2ce8fee6dca16c6d595d613dee77fbd5
#
_entry.id   2ce8fee6dca16c6d595d613dee77fbd5
#
_cell.length_a   1.000
_cell.length_b   1.000
_cell.length_c   1.000
_cell.angle_alpha   90.00
_cell.angle_beta   90.00
_cell.angle_gamma   90.00
#
_symmetry.space_group_name_H-M   'P 1'
#
loop_
_entity.id
_entity.type
_entity.pdbx_description
1 polymer ?
#
loop_
_entity_poly.entity_id
_entity_poly.type
_entity_poly.pdbx_seq_one_letter_code
_entity_poly.pdbx_strand_id
1 'polypeptide(L)'
;RDLRMSRGLGDVYKRQNHFSPLDPAIVRFAMRKAGFTRMSIVNQDTNLAMKGFVGYMQRYADTMPVSSLKWFMETEFPNQIKNALDENKLVLIYPEQEMWFNYRKPRPCKRGAYLYAVKCNVPVISLFVEQQVKSTHLHTFRVHVMPVIYPDRQLDERTASLRMQHTDYEQKCAAYVMAYGKKLTYDFEEGDIVGR
;
A
#
# COMPACT_ATOMS: atom_id res chain seq x y z
N ARG A 1 3.73 18.84 -7.84
CA ARG A 1 4.48 18.43 -9.06
C ARG A 1 3.63 17.42 -9.80
N ASP A 2 3.37 17.68 -11.07
CA ASP A 2 2.27 17.14 -11.86
C ASP A 2 2.24 15.61 -11.96
N LEU A 3 1.24 14.99 -11.31
CA LEU A 3 0.83 13.60 -11.55
C LEU A 3 0.22 13.41 -12.97
N ARG A 4 0.10 14.50 -13.75
CA ARG A 4 -0.40 14.46 -15.14
C ARG A 4 0.55 13.80 -16.13
N MET A 5 1.84 13.64 -15.79
CA MET A 5 2.81 12.99 -16.67
C MET A 5 2.71 11.46 -16.67
N SER A 6 1.78 10.87 -15.94
CA SER A 6 1.64 9.42 -15.83
C SER A 6 0.52 8.80 -16.68
N ARG A 7 0.07 9.46 -17.73
CA ARG A 7 -0.91 8.86 -18.70
C ARG A 7 -0.42 7.59 -19.41
N GLY A 8 0.85 7.21 -19.22
CA GLY A 8 1.41 5.95 -19.67
C GLY A 8 1.66 4.92 -18.57
N LEU A 9 1.27 5.22 -17.31
CA LEU A 9 1.42 4.33 -16.14
C LEU A 9 0.09 3.64 -15.83
N GLY A 10 -0.52 2.98 -16.85
CA GLY A 10 -1.77 2.25 -16.67
C GLY A 10 -1.71 1.20 -15.56
N ASP A 11 -0.53 0.67 -15.32
CA ASP A 11 -0.31 -0.48 -14.44
C ASP A 11 0.57 -0.10 -13.25
N VAL A 12 -0.02 0.36 -12.15
CA VAL A 12 0.75 0.78 -10.96
C VAL A 12 0.32 0.06 -9.70
N TYR A 13 1.27 -0.58 -9.02
CA TYR A 13 1.13 -1.08 -7.65
C TYR A 13 1.29 0.05 -6.64
N LYS A 14 0.38 0.13 -5.67
CA LYS A 14 0.44 1.11 -4.59
C LYS A 14 0.58 0.46 -3.22
N ARG A 15 1.37 1.06 -2.37
CA ARG A 15 1.73 0.52 -1.06
C ARG A 15 1.76 1.60 -0.01
N GLN A 16 1.29 1.26 1.19
CA GLN A 16 1.06 2.20 2.26
C GLN A 16 1.33 1.56 3.62
N ASN A 17 1.65 2.41 4.63
CA ASN A 17 1.60 2.00 6.04
C ASN A 17 0.14 1.71 6.44
N HIS A 18 -0.08 0.60 7.17
CA HIS A 18 -1.41 0.12 7.54
C HIS A 18 -1.70 0.38 9.01
N PHE A 19 -2.55 1.36 9.31
CA PHE A 19 -2.86 1.80 10.67
C PHE A 19 -4.36 1.86 10.98
N SER A 20 -5.23 1.69 10.00
CA SER A 20 -6.68 1.77 10.20
C SER A 20 -7.45 0.96 9.15
N PRO A 21 -8.62 0.38 9.50
CA PRO A 21 -9.52 -0.22 8.52
C PRO A 21 -10.01 0.77 7.45
N LEU A 22 -9.88 2.09 7.70
CA LEU A 22 -10.28 3.15 6.76
C LEU A 22 -9.17 3.57 5.80
N ASP A 23 -7.94 3.06 5.95
CA ASP A 23 -6.80 3.40 5.08
C ASP A 23 -7.12 3.26 3.60
N PRO A 24 -7.78 2.18 3.14
CA PRO A 24 -8.12 2.04 1.72
C PRO A 24 -9.02 3.17 1.22
N ALA A 25 -9.93 3.68 2.05
CA ALA A 25 -10.79 4.80 1.69
C ALA A 25 -10.00 6.12 1.57
N ILE A 26 -9.04 6.36 2.49
CA ILE A 26 -8.14 7.52 2.46
C ILE A 26 -7.33 7.52 1.16
N VAL A 27 -6.72 6.37 0.83
CA VAL A 27 -5.94 6.22 -0.42
C VAL A 27 -6.82 6.39 -1.64
N ARG A 28 -7.97 5.73 -1.68
CA ARG A 28 -8.92 5.82 -2.80
C ARG A 28 -9.34 7.28 -3.06
N PHE A 29 -9.62 8.03 -2.01
CA PHE A 29 -9.95 9.45 -2.11
C PHE A 29 -8.79 10.27 -2.67
N ALA A 30 -7.57 10.08 -2.16
CA ALA A 30 -6.37 10.76 -2.64
C ALA A 30 -6.10 10.43 -4.11
N MET A 31 -6.25 9.14 -4.50
CA MET A 31 -6.02 8.70 -5.88
C MET A 31 -7.07 9.23 -6.85
N ARG A 32 -8.34 9.31 -6.44
CA ARG A 32 -9.39 9.94 -7.26
C ARG A 32 -9.08 11.41 -7.53
N LYS A 33 -8.59 12.15 -6.54
CA LYS A 33 -8.13 13.55 -6.74
C LYS A 33 -6.94 13.65 -7.69
N ALA A 34 -6.11 12.61 -7.76
CA ALA A 34 -5.00 12.51 -8.70
C ALA A 34 -5.41 12.01 -10.10
N GLY A 35 -6.70 11.76 -10.34
CA GLY A 35 -7.23 11.31 -11.64
C GLY A 35 -7.32 9.79 -11.81
N PHE A 36 -7.02 9.00 -10.78
CA PHE A 36 -7.14 7.54 -10.81
C PHE A 36 -8.48 7.11 -10.19
N THR A 37 -9.39 6.62 -10.99
CA THR A 37 -10.76 6.31 -10.56
C THR A 37 -10.98 4.84 -10.22
N ARG A 38 -10.16 3.94 -10.79
CA ARG A 38 -10.31 2.48 -10.64
C ARG A 38 -9.17 1.92 -9.78
N MET A 39 -9.50 1.18 -8.73
CA MET A 39 -8.53 0.62 -7.79
C MET A 39 -9.08 -0.65 -7.14
N SER A 40 -8.35 -1.75 -7.26
CA SER A 40 -8.57 -2.99 -6.51
C SER A 40 -7.71 -3.00 -5.24
N ILE A 41 -8.26 -3.54 -4.15
CA ILE A 41 -7.60 -3.58 -2.84
C ILE A 41 -7.33 -5.03 -2.48
N VAL A 42 -6.06 -5.35 -2.23
CA VAL A 42 -5.66 -6.68 -1.78
C VAL A 42 -5.97 -6.84 -0.29
N ASN A 43 -6.74 -7.87 0.05
CA ASN A 43 -7.15 -8.14 1.42
C ASN A 43 -7.19 -9.65 1.70
N GLN A 44 -7.04 -10.03 2.97
CA GLN A 44 -7.16 -11.43 3.37
C GLN A 44 -8.59 -11.95 3.15
N ASP A 45 -8.71 -13.19 2.70
CA ASP A 45 -9.99 -13.88 2.48
C ASP A 45 -10.85 -13.94 3.76
N THR A 46 -10.21 -14.11 4.92
CA THR A 46 -10.86 -14.08 6.24
C THR A 46 -11.58 -12.76 6.53
N ASN A 47 -11.05 -11.64 6.03
CA ASN A 47 -11.67 -10.33 6.22
C ASN A 47 -12.95 -10.17 5.38
N LEU A 48 -13.03 -10.86 4.24
CA LEU A 48 -14.23 -10.87 3.41
C LEU A 48 -15.40 -11.62 4.07
N ALA A 49 -15.08 -12.55 4.96
CA ALA A 49 -16.08 -13.31 5.73
C ALA A 49 -16.62 -12.53 6.96
N MET A 50 -16.07 -11.34 7.25
CA MET A 50 -16.55 -10.51 8.36
C MET A 50 -18.02 -10.10 8.17
N LYS A 51 -18.79 -10.17 9.27
CA LYS A 51 -20.20 -9.72 9.29
C LYS A 51 -20.27 -8.21 9.59
N GLY A 52 -21.43 -7.62 9.32
CA GLY A 52 -21.71 -6.21 9.62
C GLY A 52 -21.19 -5.23 8.56
N PHE A 53 -21.20 -3.95 8.91
CA PHE A 53 -20.89 -2.84 7.99
C PHE A 53 -19.48 -2.93 7.40
N VAL A 54 -18.48 -3.30 8.20
CA VAL A 54 -17.10 -3.43 7.72
C VAL A 54 -16.97 -4.54 6.67
N GLY A 55 -17.57 -5.71 6.92
CA GLY A 55 -17.58 -6.81 5.95
C GLY A 55 -18.35 -6.46 4.67
N TYR A 56 -19.45 -5.70 4.80
CA TYR A 56 -20.17 -5.16 3.63
C TYR A 56 -19.25 -4.24 2.81
N MET A 57 -18.62 -3.25 3.44
CA MET A 57 -17.70 -2.32 2.79
C MET A 57 -16.56 -3.05 2.07
N GLN A 58 -15.98 -4.08 2.69
CA GLN A 58 -14.90 -4.84 2.08
C GLN A 58 -15.31 -5.62 0.84
N ARG A 59 -16.49 -6.26 0.85
CA ARG A 59 -17.01 -7.02 -0.31
C ARG A 59 -17.32 -6.13 -1.52
N TYR A 60 -17.73 -4.88 -1.29
CA TYR A 60 -18.10 -3.95 -2.37
C TYR A 60 -16.99 -2.95 -2.74
N ALA A 61 -15.82 -3.06 -2.14
CA ALA A 61 -14.71 -2.12 -2.36
C ALA A 61 -13.76 -2.50 -3.51
N ASP A 62 -14.17 -3.35 -4.44
CA ASP A 62 -13.30 -3.93 -5.48
C ASP A 62 -12.08 -4.62 -4.83
N THR A 63 -12.37 -5.64 -4.03
CA THR A 63 -11.40 -6.33 -3.20
C THR A 63 -10.89 -7.59 -3.89
N MET A 64 -9.58 -7.75 -3.89
CA MET A 64 -8.87 -8.93 -4.40
C MET A 64 -8.42 -9.78 -3.21
N PRO A 65 -8.92 -11.02 -3.05
CA PRO A 65 -8.54 -11.86 -1.92
C PRO A 65 -7.10 -12.36 -2.01
N VAL A 66 -6.42 -12.44 -0.87
CA VAL A 66 -5.23 -13.28 -0.67
C VAL A 66 -5.58 -14.41 0.27
N SER A 67 -5.05 -15.59 -0.01
CA SER A 67 -5.29 -16.79 0.77
C SER A 67 -3.98 -17.37 1.33
N SER A 68 -4.07 -18.17 2.37
CA SER A 68 -2.94 -18.96 2.87
C SER A 68 -2.64 -20.19 1.98
N LEU A 69 -3.52 -20.49 1.02
CA LEU A 69 -3.35 -21.64 0.12
C LEU A 69 -2.26 -21.36 -0.91
N LYS A 70 -1.20 -22.16 -0.88
CA LYS A 70 -0.03 -21.98 -1.75
C LYS A 70 -0.39 -21.99 -3.24
N TRP A 71 -1.20 -22.95 -3.68
CA TRP A 71 -1.62 -23.04 -5.08
C TRP A 71 -2.34 -21.77 -5.56
N PHE A 72 -3.23 -21.21 -4.72
CA PHE A 72 -3.95 -19.98 -5.03
C PHE A 72 -2.98 -18.80 -5.23
N MET A 73 -2.00 -18.67 -4.34
CA MET A 73 -0.99 -17.61 -4.39
C MET A 73 -0.01 -17.76 -5.55
N GLU A 74 0.16 -18.99 -6.06
CA GLU A 74 1.07 -19.28 -7.18
C GLU A 74 0.37 -19.19 -8.56
N THR A 75 -0.94 -19.41 -8.61
CA THR A 75 -1.71 -19.48 -9.86
C THR A 75 -2.78 -18.39 -9.96
N GLU A 76 -3.78 -18.41 -9.09
CA GLU A 76 -4.96 -17.55 -9.21
C GLU A 76 -4.67 -16.08 -8.87
N PHE A 77 -3.92 -15.84 -7.79
CA PHE A 77 -3.63 -14.49 -7.36
C PHE A 77 -2.81 -13.68 -8.38
N PRO A 78 -1.74 -14.23 -9.01
CA PRO A 78 -1.05 -13.56 -10.11
C PRO A 78 -1.96 -13.23 -11.30
N ASN A 79 -2.89 -14.14 -11.65
CA ASN A 79 -3.84 -13.91 -12.73
C ASN A 79 -4.82 -12.77 -12.39
N GLN A 80 -5.32 -12.73 -11.16
CA GLN A 80 -6.18 -11.65 -10.69
C GLN A 80 -5.48 -10.29 -10.74
N ILE A 81 -4.21 -10.24 -10.33
CA ILE A 81 -3.39 -9.02 -10.42
C ILE A 81 -3.26 -8.59 -11.88
N LYS A 82 -2.87 -9.52 -12.76
CA LYS A 82 -2.70 -9.23 -14.19
C LYS A 82 -4.01 -8.69 -14.78
N ASN A 83 -5.14 -9.36 -14.54
CA ASN A 83 -6.44 -8.92 -15.04
C ASN A 83 -6.80 -7.50 -14.55
N ALA A 84 -6.54 -7.20 -13.27
CA ALA A 84 -6.78 -5.86 -12.73
C ALA A 84 -5.92 -4.80 -13.42
N LEU A 85 -4.65 -5.12 -13.70
CA LEU A 85 -3.72 -4.25 -14.41
C LEU A 85 -4.15 -4.06 -15.87
N ASP A 86 -4.49 -5.13 -16.59
CA ASP A 86 -4.99 -5.09 -17.97
C ASP A 86 -6.28 -4.25 -18.09
N GLU A 87 -7.07 -4.18 -17.03
CA GLU A 87 -8.23 -3.28 -16.92
C GLU A 87 -7.87 -1.84 -16.52
N ASN A 88 -6.61 -1.46 -16.50
CA ASN A 88 -6.12 -0.14 -16.04
C ASN A 88 -6.56 0.21 -14.60
N LYS A 89 -6.61 -0.78 -13.70
CA LYS A 89 -6.83 -0.58 -12.28
C LYS A 89 -5.50 -0.40 -11.55
N LEU A 90 -5.53 0.41 -10.50
CA LEU A 90 -4.47 0.40 -9.51
C LEU A 90 -4.68 -0.78 -8.57
N VAL A 91 -3.61 -1.49 -8.21
CA VAL A 91 -3.66 -2.54 -7.20
C VAL A 91 -3.02 -2.04 -5.91
N LEU A 92 -3.82 -1.88 -4.86
CA LEU A 92 -3.36 -1.46 -3.54
C LEU A 92 -3.01 -2.67 -2.69
N ILE A 93 -1.76 -2.75 -2.24
CA ILE A 93 -1.26 -3.81 -1.35
C ILE A 93 -0.62 -3.18 -0.11
N TYR A 94 -0.86 -3.78 1.06
CA TYR A 94 -0.19 -3.45 2.30
C TYR A 94 0.98 -4.43 2.54
N PRO A 95 2.23 -4.04 2.24
CA PRO A 95 3.36 -4.97 2.28
C PRO A 95 3.80 -5.31 3.70
N GLU A 96 3.33 -4.59 4.70
CA GLU A 96 3.57 -4.88 6.12
C GLU A 96 2.79 -6.10 6.60
N GLN A 97 1.71 -6.49 5.88
CA GLN A 97 0.83 -7.64 6.12
C GLN A 97 0.08 -7.62 7.47
N GLU A 98 0.31 -6.65 8.31
CA GLU A 98 -0.33 -6.45 9.60
C GLU A 98 -0.81 -5.02 9.74
N MET A 99 -1.95 -4.84 10.39
CA MET A 99 -2.44 -3.52 10.78
C MET A 99 -2.08 -3.26 12.24
N TRP A 100 -1.36 -2.16 12.50
CA TRP A 100 -1.12 -1.68 13.86
C TRP A 100 -1.89 -0.38 14.07
N PHE A 101 -2.95 -0.48 14.83
CA PHE A 101 -3.93 0.59 14.96
C PHE A 101 -3.28 1.91 15.43
N ASN A 102 -3.52 2.97 14.67
CA ASN A 102 -2.97 4.33 14.91
C ASN A 102 -1.44 4.43 15.00
N TYR A 103 -0.71 3.44 14.52
CA TYR A 103 0.75 3.44 14.56
C TYR A 103 1.37 4.23 13.40
N ARG A 104 2.30 5.12 13.70
CA ARG A 104 2.86 6.08 12.75
C ARG A 104 4.11 5.59 12.01
N LYS A 105 4.97 4.81 12.68
CA LYS A 105 6.23 4.39 12.07
C LYS A 105 6.00 3.41 10.92
N PRO A 106 6.76 3.53 9.81
CA PRO A 106 6.76 2.50 8.79
C PRO A 106 7.38 1.22 9.34
N ARG A 107 6.79 0.08 9.01
CA ARG A 107 7.28 -1.23 9.40
C ARG A 107 7.97 -1.93 8.24
N PRO A 108 8.87 -2.89 8.50
CA PRO A 108 9.53 -3.64 7.45
C PRO A 108 8.51 -4.31 6.52
N CYS A 109 8.73 -4.14 5.23
CA CYS A 109 7.86 -4.67 4.19
C CYS A 109 8.20 -6.12 3.89
N LYS A 110 7.19 -6.95 3.57
CA LYS A 110 7.40 -8.32 3.08
C LYS A 110 7.63 -8.33 1.56
N ARG A 111 8.57 -9.16 1.09
CA ARG A 111 9.00 -9.20 -0.32
C ARG A 111 7.90 -9.61 -1.31
N GLY A 112 6.95 -10.45 -0.89
CA GLY A 112 5.98 -11.08 -1.80
C GLY A 112 5.28 -10.13 -2.76
N ALA A 113 4.86 -8.99 -2.24
CA ALA A 113 4.18 -8.00 -3.06
C ALA A 113 5.09 -7.38 -4.15
N TYR A 114 6.40 -7.24 -3.91
CA TYR A 114 7.37 -6.72 -4.91
C TYR A 114 7.69 -7.76 -5.98
N LEU A 115 7.61 -9.03 -5.61
CA LEU A 115 7.79 -10.12 -6.56
C LEU A 115 6.69 -10.09 -7.64
N TYR A 116 5.45 -9.81 -7.28
CA TYR A 116 4.38 -9.66 -8.27
C TYR A 116 4.58 -8.44 -9.18
N ALA A 117 5.06 -7.32 -8.63
CA ALA A 117 5.38 -6.15 -9.44
C ALA A 117 6.47 -6.46 -10.48
N VAL A 118 7.52 -7.21 -10.08
CA VAL A 118 8.58 -7.66 -10.98
C VAL A 118 8.02 -8.61 -12.05
N LYS A 119 7.25 -9.63 -11.65
CA LYS A 119 6.65 -10.60 -12.58
C LYS A 119 5.72 -9.97 -13.61
N CYS A 120 4.92 -8.99 -13.19
CA CYS A 120 4.05 -8.24 -14.09
C CYS A 120 4.77 -7.10 -14.80
N ASN A 121 6.04 -6.87 -14.48
CA ASN A 121 6.86 -5.78 -15.02
C ASN A 121 6.20 -4.39 -14.90
N VAL A 122 5.63 -4.11 -13.72
CA VAL A 122 4.91 -2.87 -13.44
C VAL A 122 5.58 -2.06 -12.34
N PRO A 123 5.51 -0.72 -12.40
CA PRO A 123 6.10 0.11 -11.37
C PRO A 123 5.30 0.08 -10.06
N VAL A 124 5.98 0.44 -8.98
CA VAL A 124 5.41 0.60 -7.65
C VAL A 124 5.44 2.07 -7.26
N ILE A 125 4.31 2.59 -6.80
CA ILE A 125 4.25 3.89 -6.13
C ILE A 125 4.08 3.65 -4.63
N SER A 126 5.10 4.04 -3.86
CA SER A 126 5.04 4.04 -2.42
C SER A 126 4.19 5.19 -1.92
N LEU A 127 3.36 4.92 -0.92
CA LEU A 127 2.55 5.92 -0.25
C LEU A 127 2.84 5.89 1.25
N PHE A 128 2.94 7.06 1.85
CA PHE A 128 3.00 7.22 3.29
C PHE A 128 1.85 8.11 3.75
N VAL A 129 1.05 7.65 4.71
CA VAL A 129 -0.04 8.45 5.28
C VAL A 129 0.40 9.02 6.61
N GLU A 130 0.59 10.33 6.61
CA GLU A 130 0.84 11.11 7.80
C GLU A 130 -0.46 11.35 8.56
N GLN A 131 -0.48 11.02 9.84
CA GLN A 131 -1.60 11.25 10.74
C GLN A 131 -1.34 12.53 11.56
N GLN A 132 -2.17 13.54 11.37
CA GLN A 132 -2.10 14.78 12.12
C GLN A 132 -3.30 14.89 13.08
N VAL A 133 -3.02 15.03 14.36
CA VAL A 133 -4.04 15.30 15.39
C VAL A 133 -4.13 16.82 15.55
N LYS A 134 -5.26 17.39 15.17
CA LYS A 134 -5.53 18.83 15.34
C LYS A 134 -6.26 19.14 16.65
N SER A 135 -7.04 18.18 17.15
CA SER A 135 -7.71 18.25 18.45
C SER A 135 -8.11 16.84 18.89
N THR A 136 -8.65 16.69 20.10
CA THR A 136 -9.12 15.39 20.65
C THR A 136 -10.10 14.65 19.74
N HIS A 137 -10.78 15.34 18.82
CA HIS A 137 -11.80 14.75 17.94
C HIS A 137 -11.53 14.95 16.46
N LEU A 138 -10.47 15.70 16.08
CA LEU A 138 -10.17 15.99 14.68
C LEU A 138 -8.83 15.42 14.25
N HIS A 139 -8.90 14.33 13.51
CA HIS A 139 -7.76 13.72 12.82
C HIS A 139 -7.78 14.14 11.35
N THR A 140 -6.65 14.57 10.83
CA THR A 140 -6.46 14.83 9.42
C THR A 140 -5.35 13.93 8.88
N PHE A 141 -5.48 13.55 7.61
CA PHE A 141 -4.55 12.66 6.94
C PHE A 141 -3.93 13.38 5.74
N ARG A 142 -2.61 13.29 5.64
CA ARG A 142 -1.88 13.74 4.46
C ARG A 142 -1.23 12.53 3.80
N VAL A 143 -1.55 12.31 2.53
CA VAL A 143 -0.97 11.21 1.74
C VAL A 143 0.24 11.75 1.00
N HIS A 144 1.42 11.27 1.38
CA HIS A 144 2.67 11.52 0.68
C HIS A 144 2.84 10.48 -0.43
N VAL A 145 3.01 10.94 -1.65
CA VAL A 145 3.26 10.09 -2.81
C VAL A 145 4.76 10.14 -3.11
N MET A 146 5.40 8.99 -3.01
CA MET A 146 6.85 8.87 -3.19
C MET A 146 7.24 8.71 -4.66
N PRO A 147 8.53 8.88 -5.01
CA PRO A 147 9.03 8.57 -6.34
C PRO A 147 8.69 7.15 -6.77
N VAL A 148 8.41 7.00 -8.06
CA VAL A 148 8.04 5.70 -8.65
C VAL A 148 9.25 4.76 -8.63
N ILE A 149 9.02 3.51 -8.23
CA ILE A 149 10.03 2.46 -8.19
C ILE A 149 9.78 1.51 -9.37
N TYR A 150 10.71 1.43 -10.30
CA TYR A 150 10.62 0.55 -11.46
C TYR A 150 11.35 -0.78 -11.19
N PRO A 151 10.81 -1.92 -11.70
CA PRO A 151 11.55 -3.17 -11.70
C PRO A 151 12.79 -3.06 -12.59
N ASP A 152 13.93 -3.55 -12.10
CA ASP A 152 15.15 -3.61 -12.88
C ASP A 152 15.17 -4.92 -13.67
N ARG A 153 15.07 -4.81 -14.99
CA ARG A 153 14.99 -5.95 -15.93
C ARG A 153 16.34 -6.66 -16.14
N GLN A 154 17.44 -6.07 -15.68
CA GLN A 154 18.76 -6.68 -15.78
C GLN A 154 19.04 -7.63 -14.62
N LEU A 155 18.23 -7.59 -13.55
CA LEU A 155 18.34 -8.41 -12.37
C LEU A 155 17.38 -9.60 -12.44
N ASP A 156 17.75 -10.68 -11.77
CA ASP A 156 16.83 -11.78 -11.51
C ASP A 156 15.64 -11.33 -10.63
N GLU A 157 14.52 -12.04 -10.70
CA GLU A 157 13.28 -11.70 -9.98
C GLU A 157 13.48 -11.51 -8.48
N ARG A 158 14.36 -12.33 -7.88
CA ARG A 158 14.62 -12.25 -6.44
C ARG A 158 15.34 -10.97 -6.08
N THR A 159 16.42 -10.67 -6.77
CA THR A 159 17.25 -9.47 -6.54
C THR A 159 16.47 -8.20 -6.87
N ALA A 160 15.76 -8.17 -8.00
CA ALA A 160 14.93 -7.05 -8.39
C ALA A 160 13.84 -6.74 -7.34
N SER A 161 13.14 -7.78 -6.85
CA SER A 161 12.09 -7.62 -5.82
C SER A 161 12.64 -7.18 -4.48
N LEU A 162 13.82 -7.64 -4.07
CA LEU A 162 14.49 -7.18 -2.85
C LEU A 162 14.92 -5.72 -2.95
N ARG A 163 15.46 -5.30 -4.10
CA ARG A 163 15.83 -3.91 -4.36
C ARG A 163 14.62 -2.98 -4.27
N MET A 164 13.51 -3.36 -4.92
CA MET A 164 12.26 -2.59 -4.84
C MET A 164 11.73 -2.50 -3.40
N GLN A 165 11.76 -3.60 -2.65
CA GLN A 165 11.38 -3.67 -1.24
C GLN A 165 12.19 -2.69 -0.39
N HIS A 166 13.51 -2.70 -0.54
CA HIS A 166 14.42 -1.83 0.20
C HIS A 166 14.16 -0.36 -0.10
N THR A 167 14.09 -0.02 -1.39
CA THR A 167 13.80 1.36 -1.83
C THR A 167 12.45 1.87 -1.30
N ASP A 168 11.40 1.04 -1.33
CA ASP A 168 10.09 1.41 -0.80
C ASP A 168 10.15 1.70 0.71
N TYR A 169 10.85 0.84 1.46
CA TYR A 169 11.01 1.02 2.90
C TYR A 169 11.81 2.28 3.23
N GLU A 170 12.92 2.53 2.53
CA GLU A 170 13.72 3.75 2.70
C GLU A 170 12.93 5.02 2.42
N GLN A 171 12.12 5.03 1.35
CA GLN A 171 11.25 6.15 1.01
C GLN A 171 10.23 6.42 2.12
N LYS A 172 9.62 5.39 2.70
CA LYS A 172 8.68 5.53 3.83
C LYS A 172 9.36 6.04 5.10
N CYS A 173 10.58 5.54 5.39
CA CYS A 173 11.37 6.02 6.52
C CYS A 173 11.72 7.51 6.37
N ALA A 174 12.14 7.93 5.18
CA ALA A 174 12.41 9.33 4.88
C ALA A 174 11.14 10.19 5.01
N ALA A 175 10.01 9.71 4.51
CA ALA A 175 8.72 10.40 4.64
C ALA A 175 8.28 10.55 6.11
N TYR A 176 8.49 9.53 6.94
CA TYR A 176 8.22 9.59 8.37
C TYR A 176 9.06 10.67 9.06
N VAL A 177 10.37 10.69 8.81
CA VAL A 177 11.28 11.69 9.38
C VAL A 177 10.87 13.11 8.95
N MET A 178 10.52 13.27 7.67
CA MET A 178 10.06 14.56 7.14
C MET A 178 8.73 15.01 7.76
N ALA A 179 7.79 14.08 7.95
CA ALA A 179 6.45 14.38 8.44
C ALA A 179 6.43 14.72 9.94
N TYR A 180 7.24 14.02 10.74
CA TYR A 180 7.17 14.13 12.19
C TYR A 180 8.41 14.78 12.84
N GLY A 181 9.46 15.06 12.07
CA GLY A 181 10.71 15.65 12.58
C GLY A 181 11.47 14.77 13.58
N LYS A 182 11.11 13.48 13.66
CA LYS A 182 11.69 12.51 14.59
C LYS A 182 12.64 11.58 13.87
N LYS A 183 13.78 11.26 14.51
CA LYS A 183 14.66 10.20 14.05
C LYS A 183 13.92 8.87 14.17
N LEU A 184 13.98 8.04 13.13
CA LEU A 184 13.41 6.71 13.17
C LEU A 184 14.25 5.83 14.11
N THR A 185 13.66 5.40 15.21
CA THR A 185 14.19 4.38 16.10
C THR A 185 13.36 3.10 15.91
N TYR A 186 14.00 1.94 16.09
CA TYR A 186 13.27 0.65 16.00
C TYR A 186 12.57 0.29 17.31
N ASP A 187 12.85 1.04 18.38
CA ASP A 187 12.19 0.86 19.65
C ASP A 187 10.79 1.44 19.61
N PHE A 188 9.86 0.76 20.29
CA PHE A 188 8.49 1.24 20.45
C PHE A 188 8.46 2.44 21.41
N GLU A 189 7.86 3.54 20.96
CA GLU A 189 7.58 4.71 21.78
C GLU A 189 6.06 4.92 21.85
N GLU A 190 5.50 5.23 23.02
CA GLU A 190 4.06 5.51 23.18
C GLU A 190 3.58 6.64 22.26
N GLY A 191 4.42 7.63 21.99
CA GLY A 191 4.15 8.71 21.08
C GLY A 191 4.02 8.31 19.60
N ASP A 192 4.29 7.04 19.25
CA ASP A 192 4.08 6.50 17.90
C ASP A 192 2.65 6.03 17.67
N ILE A 193 1.84 5.95 18.73
CA ILE A 193 0.41 5.68 18.65
C ILE A 193 -0.37 6.99 18.78
N VAL A 194 -1.18 7.29 17.78
CA VAL A 194 -2.03 8.50 17.77
C VAL A 194 -3.26 8.28 18.65
N GLY A 195 -3.57 9.24 19.50
CA GLY A 195 -4.83 9.27 20.25
C GLY A 195 -4.80 8.48 21.57
N ARG A 196 -3.63 8.29 22.13
CA ARG A 196 -3.47 7.99 23.56
C ARG A 196 -3.10 9.23 24.34
#